data_3b23ad37993f3a164ea788c864f1ab3a
#
_entry.id   3b23ad37993f3a164ea788c864f1ab3a
#
_cell.length_a   1.000
_cell.length_b   1.000
_cell.length_c   1.000
_cell.angle_alpha   90.00
_cell.angle_beta   90.00
_cell.angle_gamma   90.00
#
_symmetry.space_group_name_H-M   'P 1'
#
loop_
_entity.id
_entity.type
_entity.pdbx_description
1 polymer ?
#
loop_
_entity_poly.entity_id
_entity_poly.type
_entity_poly.pdbx_seq_one_letter_code
_entity_poly.pdbx_strand_id
1 'polypeptide(L)'
;ERRANQLKEKGMDVIMHELLKLIEQVLDLGITSFDHADIYGNHTCEAYFGRALALKPELREKMELISKCGIKMATDYNPELDIKIYDYSTEYIIKQAETSLKNLGTDRLDLLLLHRLAPFFNPEEVAKAFDQLKSSGKVLNFGVSNFSPAQFDTLQSYLDMPLATNQVEISVSCLAHFEN
;
A
#
# COMPACT_ATOMS: atom_id res chain seq x y z
N GLU A 1 33.73 9.47 -8.86
CA GLU A 1 32.67 8.61 -8.30
C GLU A 1 32.38 8.95 -6.83
N ARG A 2 33.35 8.93 -5.91
CA ARG A 2 33.17 9.19 -4.46
C ARG A 2 32.52 10.55 -4.17
N ARG A 3 32.91 11.61 -4.88
CA ARG A 3 32.34 12.96 -4.72
C ARG A 3 30.95 13.08 -5.30
N ALA A 4 30.65 12.39 -6.40
CA ALA A 4 29.32 12.33 -6.99
C ALA A 4 28.32 11.57 -6.08
N ASN A 5 28.76 10.47 -5.44
CA ASN A 5 27.95 9.75 -4.47
C ASN A 5 27.67 10.59 -3.22
N GLN A 6 28.66 11.32 -2.69
CA GLN A 6 28.47 12.24 -1.56
C GLN A 6 27.48 13.40 -1.88
N LEU A 7 27.48 13.90 -3.10
CA LEU A 7 26.52 14.94 -3.53
C LEU A 7 25.10 14.37 -3.69
N LYS A 8 24.98 13.14 -4.18
CA LYS A 8 23.69 12.43 -4.25
C LYS A 8 23.14 12.14 -2.84
N GLU A 9 23.97 11.70 -1.92
CA GLU A 9 23.58 11.46 -0.52
C GLU A 9 23.12 12.75 0.16
N LYS A 10 23.87 13.87 0.04
CA LYS A 10 23.44 15.17 0.57
C LYS A 10 22.13 15.66 -0.03
N GLY A 11 21.92 15.48 -1.34
CA GLY A 11 20.67 15.81 -1.99
C GLY A 11 19.50 14.97 -1.47
N MET A 12 19.75 13.69 -1.22
CA MET A 12 18.76 12.78 -0.65
C MET A 12 18.39 13.15 0.80
N ASP A 13 19.36 13.53 1.62
CA ASP A 13 19.10 13.95 3.00
C ASP A 13 18.20 15.19 3.06
N VAL A 14 18.44 16.16 2.17
CA VAL A 14 17.56 17.34 2.06
C VAL A 14 16.13 16.92 1.71
N ILE A 15 15.95 16.03 0.73
CA ILE A 15 14.63 15.53 0.32
C ILE A 15 13.93 14.83 1.50
N MET A 16 14.64 14.02 2.27
CA MET A 16 14.07 13.32 3.43
C MET A 16 13.61 14.29 4.51
N HIS A 17 14.35 15.35 4.79
CA HIS A 17 13.97 16.37 5.76
C HIS A 17 12.75 17.20 5.29
N GLU A 18 12.67 17.55 4.01
CA GLU A 18 11.50 18.23 3.46
C GLU A 18 10.26 17.33 3.47
N LEU A 19 10.41 16.04 3.17
CA LEU A 19 9.33 15.08 3.27
C LEU A 19 8.87 14.90 4.73
N LEU A 20 9.80 14.79 5.68
CA LEU A 20 9.46 14.74 7.12
C LEU A 20 8.65 15.97 7.55
N LYS A 21 9.12 17.16 7.16
CA LYS A 21 8.41 18.40 7.46
C LYS A 21 6.99 18.43 6.90
N LEU A 22 6.80 17.92 5.68
CA LEU A 22 5.46 17.77 5.10
C LEU A 22 4.60 16.81 5.93
N ILE A 23 5.14 15.66 6.33
CA ILE A 23 4.45 14.69 7.20
C ILE A 23 4.00 15.35 8.50
N GLU A 24 4.89 16.09 9.17
CA GLU A 24 4.57 16.82 10.41
C GLU A 24 3.44 17.85 10.19
N GLN A 25 3.52 18.64 9.13
CA GLN A 25 2.48 19.63 8.80
C GLN A 25 1.11 18.97 8.54
N VAL A 26 1.09 17.85 7.86
CA VAL A 26 -0.14 17.07 7.58
C VAL A 26 -0.74 16.54 8.88
N LEU A 27 0.08 16.00 9.79
CA LEU A 27 -0.34 15.54 11.11
C LEU A 27 -0.86 16.70 11.99
N ASP A 28 -0.21 17.87 11.94
CA ASP A 28 -0.65 19.08 12.67
C ASP A 28 -2.02 19.59 12.20
N LEU A 29 -2.39 19.31 10.95
CA LEU A 29 -3.73 19.57 10.39
C LEU A 29 -4.77 18.51 10.80
N GLY A 30 -4.37 17.48 11.56
CA GLY A 30 -5.25 16.39 11.99
C GLY A 30 -5.49 15.30 10.93
N ILE A 31 -4.70 15.29 9.86
CA ILE A 31 -4.77 14.24 8.83
C ILE A 31 -3.80 13.12 9.26
N THR A 32 -4.34 11.94 9.57
CA THR A 32 -3.58 10.81 10.13
C THR A 32 -3.39 9.65 9.17
N SER A 33 -4.19 9.54 8.11
CA SER A 33 -4.14 8.44 7.16
C SER A 33 -3.21 8.76 5.98
N PHE A 34 -2.18 7.93 5.80
CA PHE A 34 -1.20 8.04 4.71
C PHE A 34 -1.34 6.87 3.76
N ASP A 35 -1.75 7.18 2.52
CA ASP A 35 -2.14 6.20 1.51
C ASP A 35 -1.00 5.93 0.52
N HIS A 36 -0.46 4.72 0.60
CA HIS A 36 0.60 4.20 -0.24
C HIS A 36 0.10 3.09 -1.18
N ALA A 37 0.96 2.64 -2.06
CA ALA A 37 0.86 1.38 -2.78
C ALA A 37 2.26 0.91 -3.17
N ASP A 38 2.44 -0.39 -3.26
CA ASP A 38 3.70 -1.04 -3.64
C ASP A 38 4.26 -0.54 -4.98
N ILE A 39 3.40 -0.17 -5.94
CA ILE A 39 3.79 0.30 -7.27
C ILE A 39 4.04 1.81 -7.37
N TYR A 40 3.71 2.61 -6.36
CA TYR A 40 3.83 4.06 -6.48
C TYR A 40 5.27 4.52 -6.65
N GLY A 41 5.47 5.50 -7.55
CA GLY A 41 6.79 6.00 -7.90
C GLY A 41 7.73 4.92 -8.45
N ASN A 42 7.20 3.97 -9.23
CA ASN A 42 7.92 2.79 -9.68
C ASN A 42 8.59 2.04 -8.50
N HIS A 43 7.79 1.71 -7.49
CA HIS A 43 8.18 0.98 -6.27
C HIS A 43 9.14 1.74 -5.32
N THR A 44 9.19 3.08 -5.37
CA THR A 44 10.11 3.86 -4.55
C THR A 44 9.44 4.71 -3.47
N CYS A 45 8.14 5.06 -3.61
CA CYS A 45 7.47 5.99 -2.70
C CYS A 45 7.46 5.51 -1.25
N GLU A 46 7.14 4.24 -0.99
CA GLU A 46 7.17 3.69 0.36
C GLU A 46 8.56 3.81 1.00
N ALA A 47 9.62 3.51 0.24
CA ALA A 47 10.98 3.58 0.75
C ALA A 47 11.42 5.02 1.07
N TYR A 48 11.00 6.00 0.29
CA TYR A 48 11.24 7.41 0.61
C TYR A 48 10.48 7.84 1.86
N PHE A 49 9.21 7.47 1.98
CA PHE A 49 8.42 7.77 3.17
C PHE A 49 9.03 7.13 4.43
N GLY A 50 9.39 5.85 4.38
CA GLY A 50 10.01 5.13 5.49
C GLY A 50 11.34 5.75 5.91
N ARG A 51 12.16 6.20 4.96
CA ARG A 51 13.42 6.92 5.27
C ARG A 51 13.18 8.27 5.95
N ALA A 52 12.16 9.01 5.54
CA ALA A 52 11.78 10.25 6.19
C ALA A 52 11.25 9.98 7.60
N LEU A 53 10.38 8.97 7.76
CA LEU A 53 9.83 8.57 9.06
C LEU A 53 10.93 8.08 10.03
N ALA A 54 11.99 7.44 9.54
CA ALA A 54 13.11 6.99 10.34
C ALA A 54 13.88 8.14 11.04
N LEU A 55 13.75 9.38 10.54
CA LEU A 55 14.31 10.56 11.20
C LEU A 55 13.53 10.96 12.46
N LYS A 56 12.26 10.54 12.57
CA LYS A 56 11.38 10.84 13.71
C LYS A 56 10.37 9.69 13.91
N PRO A 57 10.84 8.51 14.35
CA PRO A 57 10.03 7.27 14.36
C PRO A 57 8.82 7.32 15.29
N GLU A 58 8.83 8.18 16.31
CA GLU A 58 7.67 8.36 17.21
C GLU A 58 6.40 8.87 16.50
N LEU A 59 6.54 9.43 15.28
CA LEU A 59 5.38 9.85 14.48
C LEU A 59 4.55 8.65 14.00
N ARG A 60 5.14 7.43 13.94
CA ARG A 60 4.43 6.21 13.54
C ARG A 60 3.17 5.98 14.35
N GLU A 61 3.19 6.25 15.64
CA GLU A 61 2.04 6.06 16.53
C GLU A 61 0.92 7.11 16.34
N LYS A 62 1.18 8.15 15.54
CA LYS A 62 0.20 9.22 15.25
C LYS A 62 -0.47 9.06 13.90
N MET A 63 -0.13 7.99 13.16
CA MET A 63 -0.59 7.80 11.78
C MET A 63 -1.12 6.40 11.53
N GLU A 64 -1.94 6.31 10.52
CA GLU A 64 -2.44 5.09 9.92
C GLU A 64 -1.73 4.91 8.58
N LEU A 65 -0.93 3.87 8.46
CA LEU A 65 -0.25 3.53 7.21
C LEU A 65 -1.08 2.53 6.41
N ILE A 66 -1.51 2.98 5.25
CA ILE A 66 -2.27 2.20 4.28
C ILE A 66 -1.34 1.85 3.13
N SER A 67 -1.33 0.60 2.70
CA SER A 67 -0.69 0.22 1.44
C SER A 67 -1.59 -0.68 0.59
N LYS A 68 -1.18 -0.88 -0.66
CA LYS A 68 -1.95 -1.66 -1.63
C LYS A 68 -1.02 -2.60 -2.37
N CYS A 69 -1.53 -3.77 -2.77
CA CYS A 69 -0.78 -4.73 -3.57
C CYS A 69 -1.67 -5.40 -4.63
N GLY A 70 -1.05 -6.20 -5.48
CA GLY A 70 -1.75 -7.03 -6.46
C GLY A 70 -1.55 -6.62 -7.91
N ILE A 71 -0.93 -5.47 -8.19
CA ILE A 71 -0.58 -5.04 -9.54
C ILE A 71 0.91 -5.27 -9.76
N LYS A 72 1.27 -5.97 -10.82
CA LYS A 72 2.64 -6.06 -11.33
C LYS A 72 2.75 -5.22 -12.60
N MET A 73 3.53 -4.15 -12.54
CA MET A 73 3.78 -3.27 -13.67
C MET A 73 4.91 -3.81 -14.53
N ALA A 74 4.75 -3.75 -15.87
CA ALA A 74 5.83 -4.01 -16.82
C ALA A 74 6.77 -2.80 -16.84
N THR A 75 7.77 -2.82 -15.98
CA THR A 75 8.77 -1.77 -15.78
C THR A 75 10.14 -2.39 -15.51
N ASP A 76 11.17 -1.58 -15.38
CA ASP A 76 12.52 -2.05 -15.00
C ASP A 76 12.55 -2.79 -13.65
N TYR A 77 11.50 -2.63 -12.82
CA TYR A 77 11.34 -3.39 -11.57
C TYR A 77 10.94 -4.85 -11.81
N ASN A 78 10.16 -5.11 -12.87
CA ASN A 78 9.74 -6.44 -13.30
C ASN A 78 10.13 -6.63 -14.79
N PRO A 79 11.41 -6.77 -15.10
CA PRO A 79 11.89 -6.79 -16.49
C PRO A 79 11.46 -8.05 -17.27
N GLU A 80 10.93 -9.05 -16.57
CA GLU A 80 10.38 -10.28 -17.16
C GLU A 80 8.95 -10.10 -17.70
N LEU A 81 8.31 -8.94 -17.42
CA LEU A 81 6.94 -8.69 -17.83
C LEU A 81 6.89 -7.80 -19.06
N ASP A 82 6.16 -8.23 -20.09
CA ASP A 82 5.85 -7.41 -21.27
C ASP A 82 4.58 -6.56 -21.09
N ILE A 83 3.69 -6.97 -20.18
CA ILE A 83 2.42 -6.31 -19.91
C ILE A 83 2.15 -6.22 -18.41
N LYS A 84 1.29 -5.28 -18.02
CA LYS A 84 0.75 -5.21 -16.65
C LYS A 84 -0.09 -6.46 -16.37
N ILE A 85 0.16 -7.12 -15.25
CA ILE A 85 -0.63 -8.26 -14.77
C ILE A 85 -1.10 -8.06 -13.34
N TYR A 86 -2.05 -8.89 -12.90
CA TYR A 86 -2.55 -8.93 -11.53
C TYR A 86 -2.18 -10.27 -10.89
N ASP A 87 -1.73 -10.24 -9.64
CA ASP A 87 -1.36 -11.44 -8.89
C ASP A 87 -1.91 -11.31 -7.46
N TYR A 88 -2.87 -12.17 -7.13
CA TYR A 88 -3.50 -12.27 -5.82
C TYR A 88 -3.33 -13.66 -5.21
N SER A 89 -2.24 -14.35 -5.57
CA SER A 89 -1.82 -15.56 -4.87
C SER A 89 -1.45 -15.24 -3.42
N THR A 90 -1.64 -16.21 -2.54
CA THR A 90 -1.30 -16.11 -1.11
C THR A 90 0.14 -15.63 -0.94
N GLU A 91 1.07 -16.26 -1.65
CA GLU A 91 2.51 -15.96 -1.57
C GLU A 91 2.82 -14.52 -2.02
N TYR A 92 2.17 -14.06 -3.09
CA TYR A 92 2.42 -12.73 -3.60
C TYR A 92 1.90 -11.65 -2.65
N ILE A 93 0.68 -11.78 -2.14
CA ILE A 93 0.10 -10.83 -1.19
C ILE A 93 0.97 -10.71 0.07
N ILE A 94 1.39 -11.84 0.65
CA ILE A 94 2.24 -11.86 1.84
C ILE A 94 3.59 -11.20 1.54
N LYS A 95 4.23 -11.57 0.43
CA LYS A 95 5.52 -11.00 0.02
C LYS A 95 5.43 -9.48 -0.16
N GLN A 96 4.37 -8.97 -0.79
CA GLN A 96 4.20 -7.52 -1.00
C GLN A 96 3.93 -6.78 0.32
N ALA A 97 3.10 -7.32 1.19
CA ALA A 97 2.88 -6.75 2.52
C ALA A 97 4.19 -6.66 3.32
N GLU A 98 5.00 -7.71 3.32
CA GLU A 98 6.31 -7.72 3.98
C GLU A 98 7.30 -6.74 3.34
N THR A 99 7.26 -6.59 2.01
CA THR A 99 8.07 -5.60 1.29
C THR A 99 7.66 -4.19 1.66
N SER A 100 6.35 -3.89 1.71
CA SER A 100 5.83 -2.60 2.15
C SER A 100 6.24 -2.28 3.60
N LEU A 101 6.15 -3.25 4.52
CA LEU A 101 6.62 -3.08 5.90
C LEU A 101 8.10 -2.71 5.97
N LYS A 102 8.93 -3.41 5.20
CA LYS A 102 10.38 -3.14 5.11
C LYS A 102 10.64 -1.75 4.53
N ASN A 103 9.97 -1.38 3.45
CA ASN A 103 10.14 -0.09 2.79
C ASN A 103 9.71 1.07 3.69
N LEU A 104 8.56 0.94 4.34
CA LEU A 104 8.00 1.94 5.27
C LEU A 104 8.75 1.98 6.62
N GLY A 105 9.59 0.98 6.92
CA GLY A 105 10.33 0.91 8.18
C GLY A 105 9.43 0.72 9.39
N THR A 106 8.35 -0.06 9.26
CA THR A 106 7.36 -0.31 10.31
C THR A 106 7.13 -1.80 10.51
N ASP A 107 6.62 -2.17 11.66
CA ASP A 107 6.28 -3.56 12.02
C ASP A 107 4.86 -3.95 11.60
N ARG A 108 3.99 -2.96 11.31
CA ARG A 108 2.59 -3.19 10.94
C ARG A 108 2.09 -2.20 9.92
N LEU A 109 1.17 -2.64 9.06
CA LEU A 109 0.25 -1.79 8.29
C LEU A 109 -1.08 -1.69 9.04
N ASP A 110 -1.66 -0.52 9.08
CA ASP A 110 -3.00 -0.33 9.66
C ASP A 110 -4.08 -0.84 8.71
N LEU A 111 -3.81 -0.75 7.40
CA LEU A 111 -4.72 -1.25 6.35
C LEU A 111 -3.93 -1.71 5.12
N LEU A 112 -4.27 -2.90 4.61
CA LEU A 112 -3.80 -3.39 3.31
C LEU A 112 -4.99 -3.54 2.37
N LEU A 113 -4.87 -2.96 1.16
CA LEU A 113 -5.90 -3.03 0.13
C LEU A 113 -5.46 -3.93 -1.03
N LEU A 114 -6.40 -4.69 -1.59
CA LEU A 114 -6.24 -5.19 -2.96
C LEU A 114 -6.41 -4.02 -3.92
N HIS A 115 -5.36 -3.70 -4.71
CA HIS A 115 -5.26 -2.42 -5.43
C HIS A 115 -6.30 -2.25 -6.55
N ARG A 116 -6.64 -3.33 -7.24
CA ARG A 116 -7.68 -3.40 -8.27
C ARG A 116 -8.18 -4.83 -8.37
N LEU A 117 -9.41 -5.02 -8.79
CA LEU A 117 -9.90 -6.38 -9.05
C LEU A 117 -9.14 -7.03 -10.20
N ALA A 118 -8.65 -8.25 -9.98
CA ALA A 118 -8.23 -9.13 -11.06
C ALA A 118 -9.44 -9.89 -11.61
N PRO A 119 -9.61 -10.00 -12.95
CA PRO A 119 -10.76 -10.70 -13.52
C PRO A 119 -10.92 -12.16 -13.07
N PHE A 120 -9.82 -12.80 -12.69
CA PHE A 120 -9.77 -14.21 -12.29
C PHE A 120 -9.04 -14.39 -10.95
N PHE A 121 -9.33 -13.56 -9.95
CA PHE A 121 -8.75 -13.77 -8.62
C PHE A 121 -9.44 -14.96 -7.92
N ASN A 122 -8.66 -15.68 -7.12
CA ASN A 122 -9.18 -16.72 -6.25
C ASN A 122 -9.41 -16.15 -4.84
N PRO A 123 -10.67 -16.02 -4.36
CA PRO A 123 -10.94 -15.45 -3.04
C PRO A 123 -10.42 -16.30 -1.88
N GLU A 124 -10.28 -17.63 -2.05
CA GLU A 124 -9.69 -18.51 -1.02
C GLU A 124 -8.20 -18.21 -0.80
N GLU A 125 -7.45 -17.93 -1.88
CA GLU A 125 -6.04 -17.53 -1.78
C GLU A 125 -5.89 -16.18 -1.06
N VAL A 126 -6.77 -15.24 -1.35
CA VAL A 126 -6.81 -13.93 -0.68
C VAL A 126 -7.13 -14.10 0.80
N ALA A 127 -8.17 -14.88 1.13
CA ALA A 127 -8.57 -15.15 2.52
C ALA A 127 -7.41 -15.76 3.32
N LYS A 128 -6.74 -16.76 2.77
CA LYS A 128 -5.57 -17.39 3.40
C LYS A 128 -4.42 -16.38 3.64
N ALA A 129 -4.15 -15.49 2.69
CA ALA A 129 -3.14 -14.45 2.87
C ALA A 129 -3.51 -13.48 3.99
N PHE A 130 -4.77 -13.03 4.01
CA PHE A 130 -5.27 -12.09 5.01
C PHE A 130 -5.23 -12.69 6.42
N ASP A 131 -5.63 -13.95 6.58
CA ASP A 131 -5.57 -14.66 7.87
C ASP A 131 -4.14 -14.77 8.39
N GLN A 132 -3.18 -15.10 7.53
CA GLN A 132 -1.77 -15.20 7.94
C GLN A 132 -1.20 -13.83 8.33
N LEU A 133 -1.47 -12.78 7.56
CA LEU A 133 -1.02 -11.42 7.86
C LEU A 133 -1.67 -10.86 9.11
N LYS A 134 -2.95 -11.15 9.33
CA LYS A 134 -3.69 -10.78 10.55
C LYS A 134 -3.13 -11.49 11.78
N SER A 135 -3.00 -12.81 11.70
CA SER A 135 -2.54 -13.64 12.81
C SER A 135 -1.11 -13.30 13.23
N SER A 136 -0.26 -12.90 12.27
CA SER A 136 1.12 -12.46 12.55
C SER A 136 1.21 -11.01 13.06
N GLY A 137 0.10 -10.26 13.10
CA GLY A 137 0.07 -8.86 13.51
C GLY A 137 0.68 -7.88 12.48
N LYS A 138 1.06 -8.36 11.30
CA LYS A 138 1.68 -7.53 10.25
C LYS A 138 0.70 -6.57 9.59
N VAL A 139 -0.58 -6.92 9.56
CA VAL A 139 -1.66 -6.10 9.00
C VAL A 139 -2.84 -6.11 9.94
N LEU A 140 -3.31 -4.93 10.33
CA LEU A 140 -4.40 -4.80 11.28
C LEU A 140 -5.79 -4.91 10.64
N ASN A 141 -5.96 -4.36 9.43
CA ASN A 141 -7.22 -4.37 8.72
C ASN A 141 -6.99 -4.59 7.22
N PHE A 142 -8.04 -5.07 6.54
CA PHE A 142 -8.00 -5.35 5.11
C PHE A 142 -9.15 -4.65 4.39
N GLY A 143 -8.95 -4.38 3.12
CA GLY A 143 -9.96 -3.78 2.26
C GLY A 143 -9.63 -4.00 0.79
N VAL A 144 -10.38 -3.33 -0.05
CA VAL A 144 -10.24 -3.41 -1.50
C VAL A 144 -10.26 -2.01 -2.13
N SER A 145 -9.95 -1.93 -3.41
CA SER A 145 -10.01 -0.68 -4.16
C SER A 145 -10.70 -0.91 -5.51
N ASN A 146 -11.72 -0.10 -5.77
CA ASN A 146 -12.52 -0.12 -7.00
C ASN A 146 -13.20 -1.48 -7.29
N PHE A 147 -13.66 -2.18 -6.26
CA PHE A 147 -14.52 -3.33 -6.39
C PHE A 147 -15.98 -2.86 -6.55
N SER A 148 -16.75 -3.56 -7.38
CA SER A 148 -18.22 -3.41 -7.38
C SER A 148 -18.81 -4.01 -6.09
N PRO A 149 -20.05 -3.65 -5.70
CA PRO A 149 -20.72 -4.24 -4.54
C PRO A 149 -20.72 -5.78 -4.58
N ALA A 150 -21.08 -6.39 -5.72
CA ALA A 150 -21.09 -7.84 -5.87
C ALA A 150 -19.70 -8.48 -5.70
N GLN A 151 -18.66 -7.83 -6.15
CA GLN A 151 -17.28 -8.31 -5.99
C GLN A 151 -16.80 -8.19 -4.54
N PHE A 152 -17.18 -7.11 -3.88
CA PHE A 152 -16.92 -6.90 -2.46
C PHE A 152 -17.62 -8.00 -1.63
N ASP A 153 -18.89 -8.21 -1.84
CA ASP A 153 -19.70 -9.23 -1.14
C ASP A 153 -19.17 -10.65 -1.42
N THR A 154 -18.74 -10.92 -2.65
CA THR A 154 -18.12 -12.20 -3.00
C THR A 154 -16.86 -12.43 -2.16
N LEU A 155 -15.92 -11.48 -2.12
CA LEU A 155 -14.71 -11.65 -1.30
C LEU A 155 -15.07 -11.73 0.19
N GLN A 156 -15.97 -10.87 0.66
CA GLN A 156 -16.41 -10.87 2.06
C GLN A 156 -16.96 -12.22 2.51
N SER A 157 -17.66 -12.96 1.62
CA SER A 157 -18.20 -14.28 1.95
C SER A 157 -17.16 -15.37 2.21
N TYR A 158 -15.89 -15.14 1.86
CA TYR A 158 -14.76 -16.02 2.13
C TYR A 158 -13.92 -15.61 3.34
N LEU A 159 -14.26 -14.47 3.97
CA LEU A 159 -13.49 -13.91 5.08
C LEU A 159 -14.25 -14.02 6.39
N ASP A 160 -13.57 -14.48 7.44
CA ASP A 160 -14.10 -14.46 8.81
C ASP A 160 -14.02 -13.08 9.48
N MET A 161 -13.28 -12.16 8.87
CA MET A 161 -13.14 -10.77 9.31
C MET A 161 -13.83 -9.80 8.33
N PRO A 162 -14.34 -8.66 8.81
CA PRO A 162 -14.93 -7.67 7.91
C PRO A 162 -13.85 -6.96 7.07
N LEU A 163 -14.15 -6.71 5.80
CA LEU A 163 -13.41 -5.75 4.99
C LEU A 163 -13.70 -4.34 5.52
N ALA A 164 -12.65 -3.61 5.85
CA ALA A 164 -12.76 -2.28 6.47
C ALA A 164 -13.26 -1.21 5.49
N THR A 165 -12.92 -1.34 4.21
CA THR A 165 -13.27 -0.33 3.21
C THR A 165 -13.19 -0.85 1.78
N ASN A 166 -13.86 -0.14 0.88
CA ASN A 166 -13.63 -0.16 -0.56
C ASN A 166 -13.25 1.25 -1.01
N GLN A 167 -11.98 1.49 -1.31
CA GLN A 167 -11.49 2.77 -1.81
C GLN A 167 -11.88 2.94 -3.27
N VAL A 168 -12.88 3.77 -3.56
CA VAL A 168 -13.45 3.93 -4.90
C VAL A 168 -13.13 5.29 -5.51
N GLU A 169 -13.02 5.33 -6.83
CA GLU A 169 -12.94 6.58 -7.57
C GLU A 169 -14.32 7.26 -7.57
N ILE A 170 -14.36 8.50 -7.07
CA ILE A 170 -15.56 9.36 -7.10
C ILE A 170 -15.16 10.70 -7.69
N SER A 171 -15.83 11.10 -8.76
CA SER A 171 -15.66 12.41 -9.38
C SER A 171 -16.94 12.83 -10.08
N VAL A 172 -17.02 14.07 -10.58
CA VAL A 172 -18.17 14.56 -11.35
C VAL A 172 -18.41 13.75 -12.65
N SER A 173 -17.43 13.00 -13.11
CA SER A 173 -17.51 12.12 -14.29
C SER A 173 -17.51 10.62 -13.94
N CYS A 174 -17.39 10.24 -12.66
CA CYS A 174 -17.35 8.86 -12.19
C CYS A 174 -18.27 8.70 -10.97
N LEU A 175 -19.54 8.37 -11.21
CA LEU A 175 -20.61 8.22 -10.22
C LEU A 175 -21.16 6.80 -10.16
N ALA A 176 -20.56 5.84 -10.86
CA ALA A 176 -21.05 4.47 -10.98
C ALA A 176 -21.29 3.75 -9.64
N HIS A 177 -20.59 4.15 -8.58
CA HIS A 177 -20.79 3.59 -7.23
C HIS A 177 -22.06 4.10 -6.51
N PHE A 178 -22.76 5.09 -7.08
CA PHE A 178 -24.02 5.63 -6.57
C PHE A 178 -25.23 5.24 -7.43
N GLU A 179 -24.97 4.64 -8.60
CA GLU A 179 -26.01 4.19 -9.53
C GLU A 179 -26.33 2.71 -9.25
N ASN A 180 -27.22 2.45 -8.26
CA ASN A 180 -27.81 1.13 -7.99
C ASN A 180 -29.30 1.15 -8.26
#